data_c70a214a953f913bfdbb91d2e5a2963c
#
_entry.id   c70a214a953f913bfdbb91d2e5a2963c
#
_cell.length_a   1.000
_cell.length_b   1.000
_cell.length_c   1.000
_cell.angle_alpha   90.00
_cell.angle_beta   90.00
_cell.angle_gamma   90.00
#
_symmetry.space_group_name_H-M   'P 1'
#
loop_
_entity.id
_entity.type
_entity.pdbx_description
1 polymer ?
#
loop_
_entity_poly.entity_id
_entity_poly.type
_entity_poly.pdbx_seq_one_letter_code
_entity_poly.pdbx_strand_id
1 'polypeptide(L)'
;MTLTFSTNKSPKNKLEKDLDLVQSCTSCQLKAQTDIINPVFMVSTIAAADLYKANYVYAPELNDRKYFITDIVSVKNGLWEVHCHIDVLSTYADGVKAQEAVIHRQENSWNLYLDDGLFKTYQNPKIGVTAFPSGFTTQNFVMAVAGD
;
A
#
# COMPACT_ATOMS: atom_id res chain seq x y z
N MET A 1 5.02 -18.45 -19.78
CA MET A 1 5.45 -17.91 -18.48
C MET A 1 4.54 -18.40 -17.37
N THR A 2 5.08 -18.49 -16.19
CA THR A 2 4.32 -18.87 -14.98
C THR A 2 3.81 -17.62 -14.28
N LEU A 3 2.53 -17.58 -13.97
CA LEU A 3 1.91 -16.55 -13.16
C LEU A 3 1.23 -17.17 -11.96
N THR A 4 1.37 -16.53 -10.81
CA THR A 4 0.67 -16.93 -9.59
C THR A 4 -0.41 -15.90 -9.27
N PHE A 5 -1.66 -16.35 -9.31
CA PHE A 5 -2.82 -15.54 -9.02
C PHE A 5 -3.22 -15.67 -7.55
N SER A 6 -3.44 -14.56 -6.88
CA SER A 6 -3.75 -14.51 -5.46
C SER A 6 -4.83 -13.46 -5.16
N THR A 7 -5.50 -13.63 -4.03
CA THR A 7 -6.38 -12.59 -3.47
C THR A 7 -5.62 -11.83 -2.41
N ASN A 8 -5.40 -10.54 -2.63
CA ASN A 8 -4.79 -9.63 -1.66
C ASN A 8 -5.87 -9.04 -0.75
N LYS A 9 -5.71 -9.23 0.56
CA LYS A 9 -6.58 -8.67 1.61
C LYS A 9 -6.04 -7.39 2.24
N SER A 10 -4.78 -7.06 1.94
CA SER A 10 -4.11 -5.90 2.52
C SER A 10 -4.39 -4.62 1.73
N PRO A 11 -4.33 -3.44 2.37
CA PRO A 11 -4.39 -2.17 1.68
C PRO A 11 -3.19 -1.99 0.72
N LYS A 12 -3.37 -1.17 -0.33
CA LYS A 12 -2.36 -0.98 -1.39
C LYS A 12 -1.04 -0.39 -0.89
N ASN A 13 -1.07 0.37 0.19
CA ASN A 13 0.11 1.02 0.78
C ASN A 13 0.90 0.13 1.77
N LYS A 14 0.46 -1.09 2.04
CA LYS A 14 1.19 -2.03 2.89
C LYS A 14 2.33 -2.66 2.10
N LEU A 15 3.54 -2.69 2.67
CA LEU A 15 4.73 -3.25 2.02
C LEU A 15 4.63 -4.76 1.86
N GLU A 16 4.27 -5.47 2.91
CA GLU A 16 4.03 -6.91 2.90
C GLU A 16 2.54 -7.18 2.76
N LYS A 17 2.16 -7.89 1.68
CA LYS A 17 0.77 -8.22 1.41
C LYS A 17 0.35 -9.52 2.08
N ASP A 18 -0.88 -9.56 2.54
CA ASP A 18 -1.54 -10.77 2.99
C ASP A 18 -2.25 -11.39 1.77
N LEU A 19 -1.68 -12.47 1.26
CA LEU A 19 -2.06 -13.08 -0.01
C LEU A 19 -2.61 -14.48 0.20
N ASP A 20 -3.83 -14.71 -0.23
CA ASP A 20 -4.40 -16.04 -0.37
C ASP A 20 -4.16 -16.54 -1.80
N LEU A 21 -3.46 -17.65 -1.93
CA LEU A 21 -3.22 -18.28 -3.24
C LEU A 21 -4.55 -18.77 -3.84
N VAL A 22 -4.82 -18.34 -5.07
CA VAL A 22 -5.95 -18.84 -5.85
C VAL A 22 -5.50 -19.97 -6.78
N GLN A 23 -4.59 -19.67 -7.70
CA GLN A 23 -4.07 -20.65 -8.64
C GLN A 23 -2.75 -20.17 -9.27
N SER A 24 -1.88 -21.14 -9.64
CA SER A 24 -0.72 -20.89 -10.48
C SER A 24 -1.00 -21.38 -11.90
N CYS A 25 -0.63 -20.57 -12.88
CA CYS A 25 -0.80 -20.82 -14.29
C CYS A 25 0.57 -20.86 -14.98
N THR A 26 0.89 -21.93 -15.68
CA THR A 26 2.18 -22.12 -16.36
C THR A 26 2.18 -21.76 -17.84
N SER A 27 1.00 -21.62 -18.44
CA SER A 27 0.84 -21.39 -19.90
C SER A 27 0.39 -19.96 -20.22
N CYS A 28 0.74 -19.00 -19.36
CA CYS A 28 0.41 -17.59 -19.59
C CYS A 28 1.40 -16.94 -20.56
N GLN A 29 0.94 -15.98 -21.34
CA GLN A 29 1.74 -15.22 -22.31
C GLN A 29 1.52 -13.72 -22.10
N LEU A 30 2.53 -12.94 -22.44
CA LEU A 30 2.37 -11.49 -22.55
C LEU A 30 1.66 -11.18 -23.87
N LYS A 31 0.75 -10.22 -23.83
CA LYS A 31 0.21 -9.64 -25.07
C LYS A 31 1.31 -8.89 -25.80
N ALA A 32 1.33 -8.97 -27.13
CA ALA A 32 2.28 -8.22 -27.94
C ALA A 32 2.18 -6.72 -27.65
N GLN A 33 3.33 -6.04 -27.58
CA GLN A 33 3.44 -4.60 -27.28
C GLN A 33 2.79 -4.21 -25.96
N THR A 34 3.17 -4.90 -24.88
CA THR A 34 2.73 -4.57 -23.54
C THR A 34 3.84 -3.83 -22.77
N ASP A 35 3.43 -2.91 -21.88
CA ASP A 35 4.35 -2.19 -20.98
C ASP A 35 4.65 -3.06 -19.75
N ILE A 36 5.86 -2.91 -19.19
CA ILE A 36 6.25 -3.60 -17.96
C ILE A 36 5.53 -3.06 -16.72
N ILE A 37 5.18 -1.77 -16.73
CA ILE A 37 4.44 -1.13 -15.62
C ILE A 37 2.97 -1.55 -15.64
N ASN A 38 2.40 -1.64 -16.84
CA ASN A 38 1.01 -2.02 -17.04
C ASN A 38 0.92 -3.21 -18.00
N PRO A 39 1.40 -4.39 -17.61
CA PRO A 39 1.38 -5.53 -18.50
C PRO A 39 -0.02 -6.09 -18.70
N VAL A 40 -0.23 -6.65 -19.90
CA VAL A 40 -1.43 -7.41 -20.22
C VAL A 40 -1.04 -8.87 -20.43
N PHE A 41 -1.59 -9.74 -19.62
CA PHE A 41 -1.33 -11.18 -19.70
C PHE A 41 -2.47 -11.89 -20.40
N MET A 42 -2.12 -12.77 -21.34
CA MET A 42 -3.03 -13.69 -21.97
C MET A 42 -3.07 -14.99 -21.17
N VAL A 43 -4.24 -15.37 -20.67
CA VAL A 43 -4.43 -16.51 -19.78
C VAL A 43 -5.50 -17.43 -20.33
N SER A 44 -5.20 -18.71 -20.49
CA SER A 44 -6.13 -19.69 -21.06
C SER A 44 -6.44 -20.90 -20.17
N THR A 45 -5.68 -21.09 -19.08
CA THR A 45 -5.74 -22.31 -18.26
C THR A 45 -6.43 -22.14 -16.92
N ILE A 46 -6.92 -20.97 -16.62
CA ILE A 46 -7.64 -20.68 -15.35
C ILE A 46 -9.15 -20.69 -15.59
N ALA A 47 -9.90 -21.32 -14.70
CA ALA A 47 -11.35 -21.21 -14.68
C ALA A 47 -11.79 -19.77 -14.38
N ALA A 48 -12.82 -19.29 -15.08
CA ALA A 48 -13.34 -17.95 -14.87
C ALA A 48 -13.70 -17.64 -13.41
N ALA A 49 -14.28 -18.61 -12.70
CA ALA A 49 -14.67 -18.48 -11.31
C ALA A 49 -13.49 -18.22 -10.36
N ASP A 50 -12.32 -18.74 -10.65
CA ASP A 50 -11.12 -18.55 -9.85
C ASP A 50 -10.38 -17.26 -10.28
N LEU A 51 -10.37 -16.96 -11.58
CA LEU A 51 -9.80 -15.72 -12.08
C LEU A 51 -10.50 -14.48 -11.48
N TYR A 52 -11.82 -14.51 -11.32
CA TYR A 52 -12.58 -13.41 -10.72
C TYR A 52 -12.36 -13.20 -9.21
N LYS A 53 -11.83 -14.21 -8.50
CA LYS A 53 -11.44 -14.08 -7.09
C LYS A 53 -10.08 -13.43 -6.93
N ALA A 54 -9.24 -13.51 -7.96
CA ALA A 54 -7.89 -12.98 -7.93
C ALA A 54 -7.91 -11.46 -8.18
N ASN A 55 -7.16 -10.72 -7.38
CA ASN A 55 -6.91 -9.30 -7.55
C ASN A 55 -5.42 -8.95 -7.58
N TYR A 56 -4.55 -9.96 -7.51
CA TYR A 56 -3.12 -9.82 -7.43
C TYR A 56 -2.39 -10.92 -8.21
N VAL A 57 -1.29 -10.55 -8.88
CA VAL A 57 -0.49 -11.45 -9.70
C VAL A 57 0.98 -11.33 -9.34
N TYR A 58 1.65 -12.45 -9.18
CA TYR A 58 3.10 -12.56 -9.07
C TYR A 58 3.67 -13.18 -10.34
N ALA A 59 4.67 -12.52 -10.92
CA ALA A 59 5.32 -12.91 -12.16
C ALA A 59 6.83 -13.11 -11.95
N PRO A 60 7.28 -14.33 -11.60
CA PRO A 60 8.70 -14.59 -11.33
C PRO A 60 9.59 -14.36 -12.56
N GLU A 61 9.12 -14.69 -13.75
CA GLU A 61 9.90 -14.51 -14.99
C GLU A 61 10.04 -13.03 -15.41
N LEU A 62 9.29 -12.12 -14.81
CA LEU A 62 9.44 -10.67 -14.97
C LEU A 62 10.24 -10.04 -13.81
N ASN A 63 11.33 -10.69 -13.41
CA ASN A 63 12.19 -10.25 -12.32
C ASN A 63 11.44 -10.11 -10.99
N ASP A 64 10.71 -11.14 -10.61
CA ASP A 64 9.95 -11.25 -9.35
C ASP A 64 8.95 -10.13 -9.12
N ARG A 65 8.43 -9.54 -10.18
CA ARG A 65 7.50 -8.42 -10.10
C ARG A 65 6.11 -8.86 -9.66
N LYS A 66 5.51 -7.96 -8.93
CA LYS A 66 4.17 -8.12 -8.36
C LYS A 66 3.24 -7.05 -8.94
N TYR A 67 1.99 -7.44 -9.21
CA TYR A 67 1.04 -6.61 -9.92
C TYR A 67 -0.35 -6.68 -9.28
N PHE A 68 -1.04 -5.55 -9.27
CA PHE A 68 -2.47 -5.50 -9.03
C PHE A 68 -3.22 -5.78 -10.33
N ILE A 69 -4.27 -6.58 -10.29
CA ILE A 69 -5.19 -6.73 -11.40
C ILE A 69 -6.09 -5.49 -11.45
N THR A 70 -6.13 -4.84 -12.61
CA THR A 70 -6.96 -3.65 -12.85
C THR A 70 -8.22 -3.99 -13.61
N ASP A 71 -8.12 -4.92 -14.57
CA ASP A 71 -9.26 -5.34 -15.39
C ASP A 71 -9.06 -6.76 -15.93
N ILE A 72 -10.15 -7.44 -16.23
CA ILE A 72 -10.16 -8.78 -16.82
C ILE A 72 -11.14 -8.77 -17.99
N VAL A 73 -10.61 -8.99 -19.18
CA VAL A 73 -11.38 -8.96 -20.42
C VAL A 73 -11.44 -10.36 -21.03
N SER A 74 -12.63 -10.83 -21.38
CA SER A 74 -12.80 -12.07 -22.13
C SER A 74 -12.59 -11.82 -23.61
N VAL A 75 -11.59 -12.47 -24.21
CA VAL A 75 -11.33 -12.39 -25.66
C VAL A 75 -12.16 -13.38 -26.41
N LYS A 76 -12.19 -14.61 -25.94
CA LYS A 76 -13.02 -15.71 -26.44
C LYS A 76 -13.23 -16.73 -25.33
N ASN A 77 -14.07 -17.73 -25.58
CA ASN A 77 -14.33 -18.77 -24.59
C ASN A 77 -13.02 -19.46 -24.11
N GLY A 78 -12.73 -19.33 -22.83
CA GLY A 78 -11.54 -19.86 -22.19
C GLY A 78 -10.23 -19.08 -22.42
N LEU A 79 -10.28 -17.88 -23.04
CA LEU A 79 -9.12 -17.00 -23.20
C LEU A 79 -9.42 -15.61 -22.61
N TRP A 80 -8.56 -15.18 -21.70
CA TRP A 80 -8.71 -13.95 -20.94
C TRP A 80 -7.52 -13.03 -21.13
N GLU A 81 -7.76 -11.74 -21.22
CA GLU A 81 -6.77 -10.70 -21.05
C GLU A 81 -6.86 -10.16 -19.63
N VAL A 82 -5.76 -10.25 -18.91
CA VAL A 82 -5.65 -9.73 -17.54
C VAL A 82 -4.78 -8.48 -17.57
N HIS A 83 -5.39 -7.34 -17.39
CA HIS A 83 -4.72 -6.05 -17.30
C HIS A 83 -4.20 -5.84 -15.89
N CYS A 84 -2.95 -5.46 -15.78
CA CYS A 84 -2.28 -5.33 -14.50
C CYS A 84 -1.59 -3.97 -14.35
N HIS A 85 -1.34 -3.60 -13.11
CA HIS A 85 -0.50 -2.45 -12.74
C HIS A 85 0.50 -2.87 -11.68
N ILE A 86 1.75 -2.43 -11.82
CA ILE A 86 2.84 -2.85 -10.93
C ILE A 86 2.59 -2.40 -9.48
N ASP A 87 2.82 -3.31 -8.53
CA ASP A 87 2.96 -3.00 -7.11
C ASP A 87 4.45 -2.73 -6.81
N VAL A 88 4.84 -1.47 -6.93
CA VAL A 88 6.22 -1.03 -6.71
C VAL A 88 6.68 -1.30 -5.28
N LEU A 89 5.82 -1.06 -4.29
CA LEU A 89 6.16 -1.23 -2.87
C LEU A 89 6.49 -2.69 -2.54
N SER A 90 5.65 -3.62 -2.96
CA SER A 90 5.89 -5.04 -2.69
C SER A 90 6.95 -5.65 -3.60
N THR A 91 7.15 -5.12 -4.81
CA THR A 91 8.20 -5.58 -5.73
C THR A 91 9.58 -5.22 -5.20
N TYR A 92 9.76 -4.02 -4.66
CA TYR A 92 11.04 -3.52 -4.15
C TYR A 92 11.11 -3.50 -2.62
N ALA A 93 10.32 -4.32 -1.94
CA ALA A 93 10.18 -4.33 -0.49
C ALA A 93 11.51 -4.47 0.24
N ASP A 94 12.37 -5.37 -0.23
CA ASP A 94 13.67 -5.64 0.40
C ASP A 94 14.63 -4.45 0.25
N GLY A 95 14.64 -3.81 -0.91
CA GLY A 95 15.41 -2.58 -1.14
C GLY A 95 14.93 -1.42 -0.26
N VAL A 96 13.61 -1.27 -0.10
CA VAL A 96 13.03 -0.25 0.78
C VAL A 96 13.37 -0.50 2.23
N LYS A 97 13.33 -1.76 2.69
CA LYS A 97 13.69 -2.14 4.07
C LYS A 97 15.18 -1.99 4.36
N ALA A 98 16.04 -2.17 3.36
CA ALA A 98 17.49 -2.04 3.49
C ALA A 98 17.99 -0.57 3.49
N GLN A 99 17.11 0.38 3.20
CA GLN A 99 17.47 1.81 3.20
C GLN A 99 17.72 2.31 4.62
N GLU A 100 18.87 2.95 4.82
CA GLU A 100 19.13 3.70 6.04
C GLU A 100 18.35 5.01 6.00
N ALA A 101 17.56 5.28 7.05
CA ALA A 101 16.79 6.50 7.17
C ALA A 101 16.93 7.09 8.57
N VAL A 102 17.14 8.40 8.64
CA VAL A 102 17.08 9.15 9.90
C VAL A 102 15.71 9.78 10.01
N ILE A 103 14.95 9.33 11.00
CA ILE A 103 13.58 9.81 11.22
C ILE A 103 13.58 10.63 12.51
N HIS A 104 13.24 11.91 12.40
CA HIS A 104 13.00 12.79 13.53
C HIS A 104 11.50 12.94 13.78
N ARG A 105 11.10 12.76 15.03
CA ARG A 105 9.72 12.96 15.46
C ARG A 105 9.69 13.91 16.65
N GLN A 106 8.74 14.83 16.60
CA GLN A 106 8.48 15.75 17.68
C GLN A 106 7.26 15.28 18.48
N GLU A 107 7.39 15.17 19.82
CA GLU A 107 6.32 14.63 20.65
C GLU A 107 5.38 15.71 21.20
N ASN A 108 5.88 16.81 21.75
CA ASN A 108 5.07 17.74 22.53
C ASN A 108 5.32 19.23 22.28
N SER A 109 6.16 19.61 21.34
CA SER A 109 6.44 21.03 21.10
C SER A 109 6.62 21.32 19.62
N TRP A 110 6.27 22.51 19.22
CA TRP A 110 6.50 22.99 17.86
C TRP A 110 8.01 23.18 17.65
N ASN A 111 8.54 22.62 16.56
CA ASN A 111 9.92 22.82 16.16
C ASN A 111 9.96 23.32 14.72
N LEU A 112 10.36 24.57 14.55
CA LEU A 112 10.48 25.23 13.24
C LEU A 112 11.49 24.56 12.29
N TYR A 113 12.44 23.77 12.84
CA TYR A 113 13.49 23.11 12.06
C TYR A 113 13.13 21.70 11.57
N LEU A 114 11.95 21.19 11.93
CA LEU A 114 11.44 19.86 11.55
C LEU A 114 10.22 19.93 10.61
N ASP A 115 10.10 20.98 9.83
CA ASP A 115 9.05 21.10 8.83
C ASP A 115 9.48 20.40 7.54
N ASP A 116 9.18 19.09 7.46
CA ASP A 116 9.29 18.35 6.22
C ASP A 116 7.89 18.17 5.61
N GLY A 117 7.56 19.02 4.64
CA GLY A 117 6.28 18.96 3.93
C GLY A 117 6.08 17.66 3.13
N LEU A 118 7.16 16.90 2.87
CA LEU A 118 7.11 15.62 2.14
C LEU A 118 6.86 14.43 3.07
N PHE A 119 7.26 14.54 4.34
CA PHE A 119 7.11 13.46 5.31
C PHE A 119 6.18 13.90 6.45
N LYS A 120 4.90 13.61 6.31
CA LYS A 120 3.92 13.87 7.37
C LYS A 120 4.01 12.81 8.46
N THR A 121 4.63 13.15 9.58
CA THR A 121 4.54 12.35 10.79
C THR A 121 3.21 12.63 11.48
N TYR A 122 2.44 11.57 11.76
CA TYR A 122 1.19 11.70 12.49
C TYR A 122 1.48 12.09 13.93
N GLN A 123 0.99 13.24 14.37
CA GLN A 123 0.97 13.65 15.77
C GLN A 123 -0.28 13.08 16.45
N ASN A 124 -0.07 12.33 17.52
CA ASN A 124 -1.17 11.93 18.40
C ASN A 124 -1.25 12.95 19.54
N PRO A 125 -2.18 13.93 19.50
CA PRO A 125 -2.28 14.92 20.56
C PRO A 125 -2.72 14.24 21.85
N LYS A 126 -1.90 14.35 22.90
CA LYS A 126 -2.29 13.95 24.25
C LYS A 126 -3.01 15.10 24.90
N ILE A 127 -4.29 14.95 25.14
CA ILE A 127 -5.08 15.91 25.91
C ILE A 127 -5.00 15.49 27.38
N GLY A 128 -4.32 16.30 28.20
CA GLY A 128 -4.31 16.14 29.64
C GLY A 128 -5.52 16.86 30.23
N VAL A 129 -6.42 16.15 30.86
CA VAL A 129 -7.55 16.77 31.61
C VAL A 129 -7.24 16.66 33.08
N THR A 130 -7.09 17.81 33.75
CA THR A 130 -6.93 17.87 35.19
C THR A 130 -8.28 18.25 35.80
N ALA A 131 -8.86 17.32 36.54
CA ALA A 131 -10.09 17.58 37.27
C ALA A 131 -9.77 18.12 38.66
N PHE A 132 -10.41 19.22 39.08
CA PHE A 132 -10.33 19.77 40.40
C PHE A 132 -11.58 19.37 41.19
N PRO A 133 -11.51 18.36 42.07
CA PRO A 133 -12.69 17.78 42.72
C PRO A 133 -13.44 18.78 43.62
N SER A 134 -12.76 19.80 44.13
CA SER A 134 -13.33 20.80 45.03
C SER A 134 -13.80 22.06 44.31
N GLY A 135 -13.62 22.13 42.99
CA GLY A 135 -13.84 23.38 42.24
C GLY A 135 -12.86 24.48 42.62
N PHE A 136 -13.09 25.69 42.11
CA PHE A 136 -12.33 26.89 42.48
C PHE A 136 -13.15 27.70 43.49
N THR A 137 -12.65 27.85 44.70
CA THR A 137 -13.30 28.62 45.74
C THR A 137 -13.06 30.13 45.58
N THR A 138 -12.01 30.52 44.87
CA THR A 138 -11.69 31.92 44.54
C THR A 138 -11.24 31.99 43.09
N GLN A 139 -11.89 32.82 42.30
CA GLN A 139 -11.57 32.99 40.90
C GLN A 139 -10.59 34.15 40.72
N ASN A 140 -9.31 33.82 40.61
CA ASN A 140 -8.31 34.78 40.16
C ASN A 140 -7.89 34.37 38.72
N PHE A 141 -8.25 35.19 37.76
CA PHE A 141 -7.82 34.98 36.38
C PHE A 141 -6.56 35.78 36.12
N VAL A 142 -5.48 35.09 35.76
CA VAL A 142 -4.28 35.73 35.23
C VAL A 142 -4.21 35.41 33.76
N MET A 143 -4.37 36.41 32.93
CA MET A 143 -4.19 36.29 31.49
C MET A 143 -2.79 36.78 31.14
N ALA A 144 -1.88 35.85 30.81
CA ALA A 144 -0.57 36.19 30.27
C ALA A 144 -0.65 36.11 28.73
N VAL A 145 -0.52 37.26 28.08
CA VAL A 145 -0.38 37.34 26.64
C VAL A 145 1.11 37.43 26.34
N ALA A 146 1.67 36.38 25.76
CA ALA A 146 3.01 36.38 25.22
C ALA A 146 2.90 36.32 23.70
N GLY A 147 3.24 37.37 23.02
CA GLY A 147 3.28 37.43 21.59
C GLY A 147 3.96 38.72 21.13
N ASP A 148 4.95 38.56 20.28
CA ASP A 148 5.34 39.49 19.22
C ASP A 148 5.01 38.81 17.88
#